data_1ad6133635942536e6f062dc689d615b
#
_entry.id   1ad6133635942536e6f062dc689d615b
#
_cell.length_a   1.000
_cell.length_b   1.000
_cell.length_c   1.000
_cell.angle_alpha   90.00
_cell.angle_beta   90.00
_cell.angle_gamma   90.00
#
_symmetry.space_group_name_H-M   'P 1'
#
loop_
_entity.id
_entity.type
_entity.pdbx_description
1 polymer ?
#
loop_
_entity_poly.entity_id
_entity_poly.type
_entity_poly.pdbx_seq_one_letter_code
_entity_poly.pdbx_strand_id
1 'polypeptide(L)'
;NNIISKAHNRVEEKKNPLFHAEKIAIDKALSKTRKKFLDNCDIWVTLKPCQMCLGIIKLVRIKRLYYGANAPNETFIQNNNSLYNKVCSEIYGGIEEDECSKLLSIFFKKIRSDL
;
A
#
# COMPACT_ATOMS: atom_id res chain seq x y z
N ASN A 1 1.22 17.50 -6.98
CA ASN A 1 1.46 17.86 -5.57
C ASN A 1 0.19 17.96 -4.73
N ASN A 2 -0.93 17.44 -5.25
CA ASN A 2 -2.20 17.40 -4.54
C ASN A 2 -2.48 15.99 -4.06
N ILE A 3 -2.95 15.87 -2.80
CA ILE A 3 -3.43 14.60 -2.28
C ILE A 3 -4.83 14.37 -2.85
N ILE A 4 -4.98 13.32 -3.67
CA ILE A 4 -6.25 12.98 -4.30
C ILE A 4 -7.12 12.17 -3.34
N SER A 5 -6.52 11.23 -2.60
CA SER A 5 -7.24 10.43 -1.62
C SER A 5 -6.33 9.97 -0.51
N LYS A 6 -6.94 9.64 0.64
CA LYS A 6 -6.27 9.06 1.80
C LYS A 6 -7.11 7.90 2.32
N ALA A 7 -6.44 6.91 2.90
CA ALA A 7 -7.15 5.79 3.52
C ALA A 7 -6.27 5.12 4.56
N HIS A 8 -6.91 4.33 5.40
CA HIS A 8 -6.24 3.46 6.35
C HIS A 8 -6.82 2.06 6.26
N ASN A 9 -6.12 1.08 6.78
CA ASN A 9 -6.57 -0.31 6.78
C ASN A 9 -7.88 -0.45 7.56
N ARG A 10 -8.89 -1.08 6.96
CA ARG A 10 -10.21 -1.29 7.55
C ARG A 10 -10.64 -2.76 7.53
N VAL A 11 -9.67 -3.67 7.44
CA VAL A 11 -9.93 -5.12 7.40
C VAL A 11 -10.73 -5.56 8.63
N GLU A 12 -10.30 -5.17 9.83
CA GLU A 12 -10.96 -5.55 11.08
C GLU A 12 -12.32 -4.89 11.24
N GLU A 13 -12.42 -3.60 10.91
CA GLU A 13 -13.67 -2.83 11.01
C GLU A 13 -14.75 -3.42 10.10
N LYS A 14 -14.39 -3.76 8.88
CA LYS A 14 -15.34 -4.28 7.88
C LYS A 14 -15.46 -5.80 7.91
N LYS A 15 -14.62 -6.48 8.68
CA LYS A 15 -14.52 -7.95 8.67
C LYS A 15 -14.35 -8.48 7.25
N ASN A 16 -13.52 -7.80 6.48
CA ASN A 16 -13.29 -8.10 5.07
C ASN A 16 -11.80 -7.98 4.76
N PRO A 17 -11.12 -9.08 4.41
CA PRO A 17 -9.68 -9.07 4.16
C PRO A 17 -9.25 -8.27 2.95
N LEU A 18 -10.18 -7.82 2.12
CA LEU A 18 -9.87 -7.00 0.95
C LEU A 18 -9.73 -5.51 1.27
N PHE A 19 -10.12 -5.06 2.49
CA PHE A 19 -10.13 -3.65 2.85
C PHE A 19 -8.77 -3.13 3.31
N HIS A 20 -7.76 -3.38 2.51
CA HIS A 20 -6.44 -2.79 2.68
C HIS A 20 -6.48 -1.29 2.32
N ALA A 21 -5.64 -0.50 2.98
CA ALA A 21 -5.58 0.94 2.77
C ALA A 21 -5.36 1.30 1.31
N GLU A 22 -4.46 0.59 0.63
CA GLU A 22 -4.11 0.86 -0.77
C GLU A 22 -5.32 0.68 -1.69
N LYS A 23 -6.08 -0.40 -1.50
CA LYS A 23 -7.28 -0.67 -2.31
C LYS A 23 -8.32 0.43 -2.08
N ILE A 24 -8.56 0.81 -0.85
CA ILE A 24 -9.52 1.86 -0.51
C ILE A 24 -9.11 3.19 -1.13
N ALA A 25 -7.84 3.58 -0.99
CA ALA A 25 -7.33 4.82 -1.55
C ALA A 25 -7.45 4.86 -3.08
N ILE A 26 -7.13 3.75 -3.73
CA ILE A 26 -7.23 3.63 -5.18
C ILE A 26 -8.69 3.72 -5.65
N ASP A 27 -9.60 3.01 -5.00
CA ASP A 27 -11.04 3.10 -5.32
C ASP A 27 -11.54 4.54 -5.23
N LYS A 28 -11.17 5.24 -4.16
CA LYS A 28 -11.54 6.65 -3.97
C LYS A 28 -10.94 7.55 -5.06
N ALA A 29 -9.68 7.32 -5.41
CA ALA A 29 -8.99 8.11 -6.43
C ALA A 29 -9.63 7.92 -7.80
N LEU A 30 -9.97 6.69 -8.18
CA LEU A 30 -10.65 6.40 -9.44
C LEU A 30 -12.01 7.07 -9.49
N SER A 31 -12.78 7.00 -8.40
CA SER A 31 -14.10 7.64 -8.31
C SER A 31 -13.99 9.16 -8.41
N LYS A 32 -13.02 9.74 -7.73
CA LYS A 32 -12.84 11.20 -7.70
C LYS A 32 -12.38 11.76 -9.04
N THR A 33 -11.42 11.08 -9.68
CA THR A 33 -10.85 11.53 -10.96
C THR A 33 -11.70 11.13 -12.14
N ARG A 34 -12.58 10.14 -11.99
CA ARG A 34 -13.37 9.52 -13.05
C ARG A 34 -12.50 8.99 -14.19
N LYS A 35 -11.27 8.63 -13.87
CA LYS A 35 -10.34 8.03 -14.82
C LYS A 35 -10.28 6.53 -14.57
N LYS A 36 -10.01 5.77 -15.63
CA LYS A 36 -9.80 4.33 -15.56
C LYS A 36 -8.42 4.00 -15.03
N PHE A 37 -7.44 4.86 -15.33
CA PHE A 37 -6.04 4.65 -14.93
C PHE A 37 -5.51 5.85 -14.16
N LEU A 38 -4.57 5.56 -13.24
CA LEU A 38 -3.92 6.57 -12.40
C LEU A 38 -2.44 6.72 -12.81
N ASP A 39 -2.20 6.80 -14.11
CA ASP A 39 -0.87 6.77 -14.72
C ASP A 39 -0.04 8.03 -14.46
N ASN A 40 -0.63 9.07 -13.93
CA ASN A 40 0.08 10.28 -13.48
C ASN A 40 0.06 10.46 -11.96
N CYS A 41 -0.29 9.41 -11.23
CA CYS A 41 -0.39 9.46 -9.77
C CYS A 41 0.71 8.64 -9.11
N ASP A 42 1.07 9.06 -7.90
CA ASP A 42 1.97 8.34 -7.03
C ASP A 42 1.15 7.77 -5.85
N ILE A 43 1.61 6.66 -5.27
CA ILE A 43 1.02 6.10 -4.06
C ILE A 43 2.06 6.02 -2.95
N TRP A 44 1.69 6.46 -1.76
CA TRP A 44 2.53 6.46 -0.57
C TRP A 44 1.90 5.55 0.48
N VAL A 45 2.64 4.57 0.95
CA VAL A 45 2.12 3.59 1.92
C VAL A 45 3.09 3.40 3.08
N THR A 46 2.55 3.17 4.27
CA THR A 46 3.34 2.96 5.48
C THR A 46 4.08 1.61 5.43
N LEU A 47 3.38 0.58 4.96
CA LEU A 47 3.93 -0.77 4.86
C LEU A 47 4.00 -1.18 3.39
N LYS A 48 5.10 -1.84 3.01
CA LYS A 48 5.25 -2.40 1.67
C LYS A 48 3.99 -3.18 1.27
N PRO A 49 3.38 -2.87 0.11
CA PRO A 49 2.13 -3.51 -0.28
C PRO A 49 2.27 -5.02 -0.45
N CYS A 50 1.20 -5.74 -0.09
CA CYS A 50 1.11 -7.18 -0.33
C CYS A 50 0.90 -7.47 -1.82
N GLN A 51 0.93 -8.75 -2.20
CA GLN A 51 0.78 -9.17 -3.61
C GLN A 51 -0.53 -8.70 -4.22
N MET A 52 -1.63 -8.74 -3.46
CA MET A 52 -2.92 -8.25 -3.94
C MET A 52 -2.85 -6.76 -4.30
N CYS A 53 -2.32 -5.95 -3.38
CA CYS A 53 -2.23 -4.52 -3.59
C CYS A 53 -1.22 -4.16 -4.69
N LEU A 54 -0.13 -4.90 -4.81
CA LEU A 54 0.81 -4.73 -5.93
C LEU A 54 0.13 -4.99 -7.27
N GLY A 55 -0.73 -6.01 -7.35
CA GLY A 55 -1.52 -6.30 -8.52
C GLY A 55 -2.47 -5.18 -8.88
N ILE A 56 -3.13 -4.60 -7.86
CA ILE A 56 -4.04 -3.47 -8.05
C ILE A 56 -3.26 -2.24 -8.54
N ILE A 57 -2.12 -1.94 -7.92
CA ILE A 57 -1.26 -0.81 -8.30
C ILE A 57 -0.85 -0.92 -9.77
N LYS A 58 -0.45 -2.12 -10.19
CA LYS A 58 -0.10 -2.38 -11.59
C LYS A 58 -1.31 -2.21 -12.51
N LEU A 59 -2.45 -2.75 -12.12
CA LEU A 59 -3.67 -2.74 -12.93
C LEU A 59 -4.14 -1.32 -13.23
N VAL A 60 -4.08 -0.43 -12.25
CA VAL A 60 -4.50 0.96 -12.42
C VAL A 60 -3.36 1.87 -12.92
N ARG A 61 -2.19 1.32 -13.18
CA ARG A 61 -1.04 2.00 -13.78
C ARG A 61 -0.47 3.14 -12.97
N ILE A 62 -0.42 2.98 -11.63
CA ILE A 62 0.26 3.96 -10.75
C ILE A 62 1.70 4.16 -11.25
N LYS A 63 2.14 5.40 -11.29
CA LYS A 63 3.45 5.76 -11.82
C LYS A 63 4.58 5.44 -10.85
N ARG A 64 4.44 5.84 -9.58
CA ARG A 64 5.48 5.65 -8.56
C ARG A 64 4.88 5.11 -7.28
N LEU A 65 5.62 4.21 -6.67
CA LEU A 65 5.27 3.64 -5.36
C LEU A 65 6.35 4.04 -4.34
N TYR A 66 5.90 4.64 -3.24
CA TYR A 66 6.75 4.96 -2.09
C TYR A 66 6.25 4.19 -0.89
N TYR A 67 7.13 3.45 -0.21
CA TYR A 67 6.72 2.76 1.02
C TYR A 67 7.72 2.97 2.14
N GLY A 68 7.25 2.84 3.39
CA GLY A 68 8.08 3.00 4.57
C GLY A 68 8.72 1.70 5.00
N ALA A 69 7.98 0.87 5.72
CA ALA A 69 8.51 -0.34 6.32
C ALA A 69 8.33 -1.57 5.44
N ASN A 70 9.21 -2.55 5.61
CA ASN A 70 9.05 -3.88 5.03
C ASN A 70 8.30 -4.78 6.00
N ALA A 71 7.48 -5.71 5.48
CA ALA A 71 6.80 -6.68 6.32
C ALA A 71 7.81 -7.73 6.81
N PRO A 72 7.69 -8.20 8.08
CA PRO A 72 8.68 -9.11 8.67
C PRO A 72 8.88 -10.45 7.95
N ASN A 73 7.89 -10.88 7.16
CA ASN A 73 7.90 -12.21 6.54
C ASN A 73 8.03 -12.16 5.01
N GLU A 74 8.60 -11.10 4.44
CA GLU A 74 8.65 -10.90 3.00
C GLU A 74 9.92 -11.39 2.30
N THR A 75 10.57 -12.41 2.81
CA THR A 75 11.69 -13.04 2.09
C THR A 75 11.29 -13.52 0.69
N PHE A 76 10.04 -13.94 0.52
CA PHE A 76 9.56 -14.44 -0.77
C PHE A 76 9.46 -13.34 -1.82
N ILE A 77 8.94 -12.18 -1.47
CA ILE A 77 8.79 -11.06 -2.41
C ILE A 77 10.15 -10.42 -2.72
N GLN A 78 11.05 -10.37 -1.74
CA GLN A 78 12.41 -9.87 -1.95
C GLN A 78 13.21 -10.73 -2.93
N ASN A 79 12.94 -12.03 -2.97
CA ASN A 79 13.62 -12.96 -3.88
C ASN A 79 13.02 -12.94 -5.29
N ASN A 80 11.84 -12.34 -5.47
CA ASN A 80 11.18 -12.20 -6.77
C ASN A 80 11.13 -10.74 -7.22
N ASN A 81 12.28 -10.09 -7.22
CA ASN A 81 12.42 -8.69 -7.64
C ASN A 81 11.84 -8.40 -9.02
N SER A 82 11.79 -9.39 -9.91
CA SER A 82 11.24 -9.22 -11.25
C SER A 82 9.75 -8.92 -11.24
N LEU A 83 8.97 -9.54 -10.34
CA LEU A 83 7.55 -9.26 -10.22
C LEU A 83 7.31 -7.87 -9.63
N TYR A 84 8.07 -7.53 -8.61
CA TYR A 84 7.97 -6.25 -7.91
C TYR A 84 8.36 -5.08 -8.82
N ASN A 85 9.46 -5.22 -9.56
CA ASN A 85 9.98 -4.18 -10.44
C ASN A 85 9.08 -3.88 -11.63
N LYS A 86 8.12 -4.77 -11.94
CA LYS A 86 7.17 -4.58 -13.06
C LYS A 86 5.86 -3.92 -12.65
N VAL A 87 5.69 -3.62 -11.37
CA VAL A 87 4.44 -3.06 -10.84
C VAL A 87 4.25 -1.62 -11.28
N CYS A 88 5.31 -0.82 -11.22
CA CYS A 88 5.28 0.57 -11.67
C CYS A 88 6.69 1.01 -12.08
N SER A 89 6.77 2.20 -12.68
CA SER A 89 8.03 2.70 -13.25
C SER A 89 9.12 2.92 -12.21
N GLU A 90 8.74 3.40 -11.02
CA GLU A 90 9.69 3.75 -9.97
C GLU A 90 9.15 3.28 -8.62
N ILE A 91 10.03 2.65 -7.83
CA ILE A 91 9.68 2.14 -6.50
C ILE A 91 10.76 2.62 -5.53
N TYR A 92 10.33 3.27 -4.45
CA TYR A 92 11.21 3.78 -3.41
C TYR A 92 10.76 3.24 -2.06
N GLY A 93 11.60 2.44 -1.41
CA GLY A 93 11.33 1.87 -0.10
C GLY A 93 12.19 2.48 0.99
N GLY A 94 11.86 2.17 2.24
CA GLY A 94 12.61 2.63 3.40
C GLY A 94 12.35 4.08 3.80
N ILE A 95 11.29 4.69 3.27
CA ILE A 95 10.94 6.08 3.57
C ILE A 95 10.41 6.16 4.99
N GLU A 96 11.14 6.88 5.88
CA GLU A 96 10.79 6.97 7.29
C GLU A 96 10.55 5.57 7.91
N GLU A 97 11.43 4.62 7.58
CA GLU A 97 11.24 3.20 7.90
C GLU A 97 11.05 2.96 9.41
N ASP A 98 11.86 3.61 10.25
CA ASP A 98 11.77 3.43 11.70
C ASP A 98 10.46 3.92 12.28
N GLU A 99 10.00 5.09 11.85
CA GLU A 99 8.73 5.66 12.30
C GLU A 99 7.55 4.82 11.80
N CYS A 100 7.61 4.35 10.56
CA CYS A 100 6.59 3.49 9.99
C CYS A 100 6.53 2.15 10.73
N SER A 101 7.68 1.55 11.03
CA SER A 101 7.75 0.28 11.77
C SER A 101 7.19 0.43 13.18
N LYS A 102 7.49 1.51 13.88
CA LYS A 102 6.94 1.78 15.21
C LYS A 102 5.42 1.93 15.17
N LEU A 103 4.91 2.67 14.21
CA LEU A 103 3.48 2.89 14.04
C LEU A 103 2.75 1.57 13.81
N LEU A 104 3.28 0.71 12.96
CA LEU A 104 2.72 -0.61 12.68
C LEU A 104 2.76 -1.51 13.90
N SER A 105 3.85 -1.49 14.67
CA SER A 105 3.98 -2.30 15.89
C SER A 105 2.93 -1.91 16.92
N ILE A 106 2.69 -0.61 17.11
CA ILE A 106 1.67 -0.10 18.04
C ILE A 106 0.29 -0.55 17.57
N PHE A 107 0.00 -0.41 16.29
CA PHE A 107 -1.29 -0.78 15.69
C PHE A 107 -1.59 -2.28 15.87
N PHE A 108 -0.66 -3.15 15.50
CA PHE A 108 -0.86 -4.60 15.61
C PHE A 108 -0.92 -5.07 17.07
N LYS A 109 -0.19 -4.44 17.96
CA LYS A 109 -0.25 -4.73 19.39
C LYS A 109 -1.64 -4.39 19.95
N LYS A 110 -2.21 -3.27 19.54
CA LYS A 110 -3.55 -2.85 19.95
C LYS A 110 -4.62 -3.84 19.47
N ILE A 111 -4.55 -4.26 18.22
CA ILE A 111 -5.48 -5.26 17.66
C ILE A 111 -5.41 -6.57 18.47
N ARG A 112 -4.20 -7.04 18.77
CA ARG A 112 -4.03 -8.28 19.54
C ARG A 112 -4.56 -8.19 20.95
N SER A 113 -4.50 -7.04 21.59
CA SER A 113 -5.04 -6.87 22.95
C SER A 113 -6.56 -6.72 22.97
N ASP A 114 -7.17 -6.32 21.85
CA ASP A 114 -8.63 -6.21 21.71
C ASP A 114 -9.28 -7.54 21.32
N LEU A 115 -8.52 -8.56 21.01
CA LEU A 115 -8.98 -9.90 20.74
C LEU A 115 -9.02 -10.70 22.03
#